data_6512879ecb4076929f229eb68d1a5b59
#
_entry.id   6512879ecb4076929f229eb68d1a5b59
#
_cell.length_a   1.000
_cell.length_b   1.000
_cell.length_c   1.000
_cell.angle_alpha   90.00
_cell.angle_beta   90.00
_cell.angle_gamma   90.00
#
_symmetry.space_group_name_H-M   'P 1'
#
loop_
_entity.id
_entity.type
_entity.pdbx_description
1 polymer ?
#
loop_
_entity_poly.entity_id
_entity_poly.type
_entity_poly.pdbx_seq_one_letter_code
_entity_poly.pdbx_strand_id
1 'polypeptide(L)'
;MKTQTTSETGTLDLNLSPNTMTHDLIQTLVNNYRNNQLASVKEKMGIDDAHSIHFDLKTLKKFIADIETLTSTNNPGANIEDLGIRFYYAAYPHVENWSIMSGTTVGKEYAGKHTLVMIPTMKRQDENGTMLSYDFNPSNTVDGQMLAMASRNAGAQSDVICQNHGALIPPDTVKTESF
;
A
#
# COMPACT_ATOMS: atom_id res chain seq x y z
N MET A 1 -38.17 -38.94 12.88
CA MET A 1 -37.43 -38.62 11.65
C MET A 1 -36.71 -37.28 11.94
N LYS A 2 -35.40 -37.33 12.16
CA LYS A 2 -34.57 -36.14 12.33
C LYS A 2 -33.86 -35.89 11.03
N THR A 3 -34.17 -34.79 10.35
CA THR A 3 -33.51 -34.36 9.16
C THR A 3 -32.19 -33.67 9.56
N GLN A 4 -31.06 -34.28 9.25
CA GLN A 4 -29.73 -33.66 9.35
C GLN A 4 -29.55 -32.78 8.12
N THR A 5 -29.38 -31.48 8.37
CA THR A 5 -28.91 -30.53 7.36
C THR A 5 -27.40 -30.63 7.32
N THR A 6 -26.86 -31.25 6.31
CA THR A 6 -25.43 -31.24 6.01
C THR A 6 -25.09 -29.85 5.42
N SER A 7 -24.37 -29.04 6.17
CA SER A 7 -23.68 -27.88 5.62
C SER A 7 -22.52 -28.38 4.75
N GLU A 8 -22.67 -28.30 3.45
CA GLU A 8 -21.53 -28.38 2.53
C GLU A 8 -20.69 -27.12 2.69
N THR A 9 -19.66 -27.19 3.50
CA THR A 9 -18.51 -26.29 3.43
C THR A 9 -17.79 -26.63 2.14
N GLY A 10 -18.14 -25.92 1.07
CA GLY A 10 -17.38 -25.95 -0.18
C GLY A 10 -15.95 -25.47 0.09
N THR A 11 -15.04 -26.38 0.28
CA THR A 11 -13.61 -26.13 0.14
C THR A 11 -13.40 -25.71 -1.30
N LEU A 12 -13.15 -24.42 -1.53
CA LEU A 12 -12.62 -23.93 -2.80
C LEU A 12 -11.25 -24.58 -2.97
N ASP A 13 -11.22 -25.66 -3.76
CA ASP A 13 -9.98 -26.27 -4.25
C ASP A 13 -9.27 -25.24 -5.13
N LEU A 14 -8.46 -24.39 -4.49
CA LEU A 14 -7.61 -23.41 -5.15
C LEU A 14 -6.36 -24.12 -5.69
N ASN A 15 -6.55 -24.97 -6.69
CA ASN A 15 -5.48 -25.42 -7.59
C ASN A 15 -5.05 -24.29 -8.54
N LEU A 16 -5.11 -23.05 -8.06
CA LEU A 16 -4.61 -21.87 -8.76
C LEU A 16 -3.10 -21.78 -8.52
N SER A 17 -2.36 -21.49 -9.57
CA SER A 17 -0.95 -21.11 -9.42
C SER A 17 -0.82 -20.02 -8.37
N PRO A 18 0.25 -20.02 -7.54
CA PRO A 18 0.49 -18.93 -6.59
C PRO A 18 0.32 -17.58 -7.30
N ASN A 19 -0.38 -16.63 -6.66
CA ASN A 19 -0.65 -15.29 -7.19
C ASN A 19 -1.62 -15.21 -8.38
N THR A 20 -2.55 -16.15 -8.52
CA THR A 20 -3.63 -16.05 -9.50
C THR A 20 -5.00 -16.06 -8.83
N MET A 21 -5.94 -15.34 -9.43
CA MET A 21 -7.36 -15.34 -9.06
C MET A 21 -8.21 -15.51 -10.31
N THR A 22 -9.42 -16.06 -10.16
CA THR A 22 -10.37 -16.11 -11.27
C THR A 22 -10.89 -14.70 -11.59
N HIS A 23 -11.27 -14.49 -12.86
CA HIS A 23 -11.89 -13.24 -13.30
C HIS A 23 -13.11 -12.87 -12.44
N ASP A 24 -13.99 -13.84 -12.18
CA ASP A 24 -15.21 -13.60 -11.40
C ASP A 24 -14.92 -13.20 -9.95
N LEU A 25 -13.88 -13.77 -9.35
CA LEU A 25 -13.45 -13.35 -8.00
C LEU A 25 -12.93 -11.93 -8.02
N ILE A 26 -12.08 -11.57 -8.99
CA ILE A 26 -11.57 -10.19 -9.13
C ILE A 26 -12.74 -9.22 -9.29
N GLN A 27 -13.67 -9.50 -10.21
CA GLN A 27 -14.84 -8.67 -10.46
C GLN A 27 -15.70 -8.51 -9.19
N THR A 28 -15.90 -9.60 -8.45
CA THR A 28 -16.65 -9.58 -7.20
C THR A 28 -16.00 -8.66 -6.17
N LEU A 29 -14.69 -8.79 -5.95
CA LEU A 29 -13.96 -7.96 -4.99
C LEU A 29 -13.98 -6.48 -5.36
N VAL A 30 -13.77 -6.16 -6.65
CA VAL A 30 -13.83 -4.79 -7.16
C VAL A 30 -15.23 -4.20 -7.00
N ASN A 31 -16.28 -4.96 -7.34
CA ASN A 31 -17.66 -4.52 -7.20
C ASN A 31 -18.07 -4.33 -5.74
N ASN A 32 -17.59 -5.17 -4.82
CA ASN A 32 -17.82 -5.01 -3.39
C ASN A 32 -17.31 -3.65 -2.90
N TYR A 33 -16.08 -3.28 -3.29
CA TYR A 33 -15.53 -1.97 -2.95
C TYR A 33 -16.35 -0.82 -3.57
N ARG A 34 -16.62 -0.89 -4.87
CA ARG A 34 -17.36 0.16 -5.60
C ARG A 34 -18.77 0.39 -5.03
N ASN A 35 -19.48 -0.68 -4.75
CA ASN A 35 -20.88 -0.61 -4.34
C ASN A 35 -21.06 -0.28 -2.85
N ASN A 36 -20.02 -0.42 -2.03
CA ASN A 36 -20.12 -0.19 -0.58
C ASN A 36 -19.22 0.99 -0.15
N GLN A 37 -17.91 0.80 -0.12
CA GLN A 37 -16.97 1.78 0.43
C GLN A 37 -16.93 3.06 -0.43
N LEU A 38 -16.73 2.91 -1.73
CA LEU A 38 -16.65 4.04 -2.65
C LEU A 38 -17.98 4.80 -2.74
N ALA A 39 -19.11 4.07 -2.81
CA ALA A 39 -20.43 4.67 -2.79
C ALA A 39 -20.68 5.46 -1.51
N SER A 40 -20.26 4.92 -0.35
CA SER A 40 -20.39 5.61 0.94
C SER A 40 -19.52 6.86 1.03
N VAL A 41 -18.31 6.86 0.46
CA VAL A 41 -17.44 8.05 0.36
C VAL A 41 -18.12 9.14 -0.47
N LYS A 42 -18.66 8.78 -1.63
CA LYS A 42 -19.38 9.72 -2.50
C LYS A 42 -20.62 10.31 -1.82
N GLU A 43 -21.40 9.45 -1.18
CA GLU A 43 -22.64 9.87 -0.50
C GLU A 43 -22.37 10.77 0.71
N LYS A 44 -21.42 10.41 1.58
CA LYS A 44 -21.19 11.08 2.86
C LYS A 44 -20.21 12.24 2.77
N MET A 45 -19.22 12.15 1.91
CA MET A 45 -18.14 13.15 1.81
C MET A 45 -18.26 14.02 0.56
N GLY A 46 -19.11 13.64 -0.40
CA GLY A 46 -19.26 14.37 -1.67
C GLY A 46 -18.04 14.31 -2.58
N ILE A 47 -17.11 13.37 -2.33
CA ILE A 47 -15.88 13.22 -3.07
C ILE A 47 -16.11 12.22 -4.22
N ASP A 48 -15.75 12.62 -5.44
CA ASP A 48 -15.61 11.70 -6.57
C ASP A 48 -14.23 11.04 -6.49
N ASP A 49 -14.16 10.03 -5.64
CA ASP A 49 -12.91 9.39 -5.25
C ASP A 49 -12.36 8.44 -6.32
N ALA A 50 -11.08 8.11 -6.20
CA ALA A 50 -10.44 7.14 -7.08
C ALA A 50 -10.94 5.72 -6.78
N HIS A 51 -11.23 4.97 -7.83
CA HIS A 51 -11.62 3.56 -7.72
C HIS A 51 -10.45 2.60 -8.03
N SER A 52 -9.35 3.11 -8.54
CA SER A 52 -8.13 2.35 -8.81
C SER A 52 -6.91 3.28 -8.83
N ILE A 53 -5.73 2.70 -8.66
CA ILE A 53 -4.45 3.39 -8.71
C ILE A 53 -3.52 2.59 -9.62
N HIS A 54 -2.96 3.25 -10.62
CA HIS A 54 -2.02 2.64 -11.55
C HIS A 54 -0.59 3.05 -11.21
N PHE A 55 0.28 2.07 -11.06
CA PHE A 55 1.74 2.25 -11.00
C PHE A 55 2.37 1.57 -12.19
N ASP A 56 3.21 2.29 -12.92
CA ASP A 56 3.97 1.67 -14.01
C ASP A 56 5.02 0.68 -13.46
N LEU A 57 5.25 -0.37 -14.23
CA LEU A 57 6.13 -1.46 -13.81
C LEU A 57 7.59 -1.02 -13.60
N LYS A 58 8.05 0.00 -14.36
CA LYS A 58 9.42 0.55 -14.23
C LYS A 58 9.58 1.23 -12.87
N THR A 59 8.60 2.04 -12.47
CA THR A 59 8.58 2.71 -11.17
C THR A 59 8.58 1.71 -10.01
N LEU A 60 7.73 0.67 -10.08
CA LEU A 60 7.70 -0.38 -9.05
C LEU A 60 9.02 -1.15 -8.98
N LYS A 61 9.59 -1.55 -10.12
CA LYS A 61 10.88 -2.25 -10.16
C LYS A 61 12.01 -1.39 -9.60
N LYS A 62 12.02 -0.09 -9.93
CA LYS A 62 13.02 0.83 -9.38
C LYS A 62 12.89 0.94 -7.86
N PHE A 63 11.69 1.12 -7.36
CA PHE A 63 11.43 1.22 -5.92
C PHE A 63 11.93 -0.03 -5.17
N ILE A 64 11.63 -1.23 -5.69
CA ILE A 64 12.11 -2.50 -5.11
C ILE A 64 13.63 -2.55 -5.14
N ALA A 65 14.26 -2.25 -6.28
CA ALA A 65 15.72 -2.28 -6.42
C ALA A 65 16.42 -1.26 -5.51
N ASP A 66 15.84 -0.08 -5.31
CA ASP A 66 16.35 0.94 -4.39
C ASP A 66 16.30 0.43 -2.94
N ILE A 67 15.21 -0.23 -2.52
CA ILE A 67 15.10 -0.83 -1.18
C ILE A 67 16.19 -1.88 -0.97
N GLU A 68 16.36 -2.81 -1.90
CA GLU A 68 17.35 -3.90 -1.82
C GLU A 68 18.79 -3.33 -1.78
N THR A 69 19.10 -2.41 -2.69
CA THR A 69 20.43 -1.81 -2.81
C THR A 69 20.82 -1.02 -1.57
N LEU A 70 19.92 -0.15 -1.09
CA LEU A 70 20.18 0.67 0.08
C LEU A 70 20.25 -0.16 1.35
N THR A 71 19.40 -1.18 1.48
CA THR A 71 19.49 -2.10 2.61
C THR A 71 20.82 -2.82 2.61
N SER A 72 21.23 -3.39 1.49
CA SER A 72 22.52 -4.10 1.39
C SER A 72 23.73 -3.21 1.69
N THR A 73 23.63 -1.93 1.32
CA THR A 73 24.71 -0.95 1.54
C THR A 73 24.79 -0.50 3.00
N ASN A 74 23.64 -0.17 3.60
CA ASN A 74 23.56 0.46 4.92
C ASN A 74 23.38 -0.56 6.06
N ASN A 75 22.86 -1.75 5.75
CA ASN A 75 22.60 -2.84 6.70
C ASN A 75 23.09 -4.18 6.10
N PRO A 76 24.39 -4.40 5.94
CA PRO A 76 24.94 -5.55 5.22
C PRO A 76 24.63 -6.91 5.86
N GLY A 77 24.13 -6.91 7.11
CA GLY A 77 23.67 -8.12 7.80
C GLY A 77 22.19 -8.44 7.60
N ALA A 78 21.43 -7.58 6.90
CA ALA A 78 20.02 -7.82 6.65
C ALA A 78 19.84 -8.86 5.53
N ASN A 79 18.91 -9.81 5.74
CA ASN A 79 18.51 -10.74 4.71
C ASN A 79 17.46 -10.11 3.80
N ILE A 80 17.67 -10.16 2.48
CA ILE A 80 16.72 -9.64 1.48
C ILE A 80 15.36 -10.35 1.60
N GLU A 81 15.33 -11.63 1.98
CA GLU A 81 14.09 -12.39 2.19
C GLU A 81 13.23 -11.86 3.36
N ASP A 82 13.82 -11.06 4.24
CA ASP A 82 13.10 -10.41 5.34
C ASP A 82 12.51 -9.05 4.95
N LEU A 83 12.83 -8.56 3.75
CA LEU A 83 12.29 -7.31 3.23
C LEU A 83 10.87 -7.49 2.72
N GLY A 84 10.10 -6.42 2.79
CA GLY A 84 8.75 -6.35 2.25
C GLY A 84 8.31 -4.90 2.00
N ILE A 85 7.09 -4.74 1.55
CA ILE A 85 6.47 -3.43 1.33
C ILE A 85 5.11 -3.45 2.01
N ARG A 86 4.84 -2.43 2.83
CA ARG A 86 3.51 -2.19 3.39
C ARG A 86 2.82 -1.10 2.60
N PHE A 87 1.56 -1.35 2.26
CA PHE A 87 0.69 -0.39 1.59
C PHE A 87 -0.24 0.22 2.63
N TYR A 88 -0.09 1.51 2.89
CA TYR A 88 -1.00 2.26 3.74
C TYR A 88 -2.12 2.85 2.90
N TYR A 89 -3.36 2.68 3.35
CA TYR A 89 -4.47 3.50 2.89
C TYR A 89 -4.25 4.92 3.40
N ALA A 90 -4.27 5.89 2.50
CA ALA A 90 -4.03 7.29 2.79
C ALA A 90 -5.00 8.17 2.01
N ALA A 91 -5.01 9.46 2.29
CA ALA A 91 -5.73 10.44 1.50
C ALA A 91 -4.87 11.70 1.31
N TYR A 92 -5.00 12.32 0.16
CA TYR A 92 -4.40 13.63 -0.07
C TYR A 92 -5.07 14.69 0.79
N PRO A 93 -4.35 15.76 1.17
CA PRO A 93 -4.94 16.87 1.91
C PRO A 93 -6.05 17.53 1.08
N HIS A 94 -7.02 18.12 1.77
CA HIS A 94 -8.02 18.97 1.13
C HIS A 94 -7.39 20.23 0.55
N VAL A 95 -8.08 20.91 -0.36
CA VAL A 95 -7.60 22.08 -1.10
C VAL A 95 -7.10 23.18 -0.16
N GLU A 96 -7.73 23.37 0.99
CA GLU A 96 -7.38 24.37 2.01
C GLU A 96 -5.99 24.11 2.60
N ASN A 97 -5.58 22.85 2.68
CA ASN A 97 -4.29 22.43 3.25
C ASN A 97 -3.28 22.02 2.17
N TRP A 98 -3.54 22.37 0.90
CA TRP A 98 -2.71 21.90 -0.23
C TRP A 98 -1.28 22.42 -0.22
N SER A 99 -0.99 23.44 0.58
CA SER A 99 0.37 23.99 0.72
C SER A 99 1.40 22.95 1.18
N ILE A 100 0.97 21.90 1.89
CA ILE A 100 1.87 20.80 2.32
C ILE A 100 2.39 19.99 1.14
N MET A 101 1.69 20.02 -0.02
CA MET A 101 2.07 19.36 -1.25
C MET A 101 3.02 20.18 -2.12
N SER A 102 3.43 21.39 -1.65
CA SER A 102 4.39 22.23 -2.35
C SER A 102 5.71 21.47 -2.54
N GLY A 103 6.21 21.42 -3.77
CA GLY A 103 7.40 20.64 -4.13
C GLY A 103 7.13 19.24 -4.64
N THR A 104 5.89 18.77 -4.64
CA THR A 104 5.48 17.55 -5.34
C THR A 104 4.95 17.86 -6.75
N THR A 105 4.91 16.85 -7.61
CA THR A 105 4.31 16.95 -8.95
C THR A 105 2.81 16.65 -8.97
N VAL A 106 2.22 16.37 -7.81
CA VAL A 106 0.81 15.99 -7.67
C VAL A 106 -0.08 17.24 -7.83
N GLY A 107 -1.05 17.19 -8.71
CA GLY A 107 -1.97 18.29 -8.99
C GLY A 107 -3.12 18.38 -7.98
N LYS A 108 -3.76 19.55 -7.91
CA LYS A 108 -4.86 19.82 -6.97
C LYS A 108 -6.13 19.00 -7.25
N GLU A 109 -6.26 18.42 -8.41
CA GLU A 109 -7.35 17.50 -8.80
C GLU A 109 -7.35 16.21 -7.97
N TYR A 110 -6.26 15.94 -7.26
CA TYR A 110 -6.12 14.82 -6.29
C TYR A 110 -6.62 15.18 -4.88
N ALA A 111 -6.94 16.44 -4.62
CA ALA A 111 -7.29 16.90 -3.28
C ALA A 111 -8.44 16.09 -2.66
N GLY A 112 -8.25 15.62 -1.43
CA GLY A 112 -9.20 14.82 -0.68
C GLY A 112 -9.38 13.38 -1.14
N LYS A 113 -8.79 12.99 -2.29
CA LYS A 113 -8.92 11.63 -2.83
C LYS A 113 -8.06 10.62 -2.06
N HIS A 114 -8.55 9.39 -1.98
CA HIS A 114 -7.78 8.29 -1.40
C HIS A 114 -6.58 7.94 -2.27
N THR A 115 -5.53 7.49 -1.61
CA THR A 115 -4.29 7.06 -2.24
C THR A 115 -3.66 5.91 -1.45
N LEU A 116 -2.53 5.39 -1.97
CA LEU A 116 -1.70 4.42 -1.27
C LEU A 116 -0.32 5.01 -1.03
N VAL A 117 0.24 4.75 0.15
CA VAL A 117 1.63 5.03 0.46
C VAL A 117 2.34 3.70 0.69
N MET A 118 3.36 3.43 -0.10
CA MET A 118 4.20 2.23 0.03
C MET A 118 5.41 2.57 0.89
N ILE A 119 5.61 1.80 1.95
CA ILE A 119 6.74 1.95 2.87
C ILE A 119 7.48 0.62 2.96
N PRO A 120 8.83 0.62 2.87
CA PRO A 120 9.63 -0.58 3.08
C PRO A 120 9.42 -1.17 4.47
N THR A 121 9.40 -2.49 4.55
CA THR A 121 9.34 -3.22 5.82
C THR A 121 10.47 -4.23 5.92
N MET A 122 10.90 -4.50 7.15
CA MET A 122 11.87 -5.55 7.46
C MET A 122 11.39 -6.39 8.63
N LYS A 123 11.52 -7.72 8.51
CA LYS A 123 11.22 -8.65 9.60
C LYS A 123 12.30 -8.59 10.68
N ARG A 124 11.88 -8.49 11.93
CA ARG A 124 12.76 -8.57 13.10
C ARG A 124 12.03 -9.26 14.25
N GLN A 125 12.78 -9.88 15.13
CA GLN A 125 12.23 -10.41 16.38
C GLN A 125 11.89 -9.27 17.34
N ASP A 126 10.72 -9.35 17.96
CA ASP A 126 10.36 -8.53 19.11
C ASP A 126 11.00 -9.03 20.39
N GLU A 127 10.71 -8.39 21.51
CA GLU A 127 11.23 -8.76 22.85
C GLU A 127 10.82 -10.17 23.28
N ASN A 128 9.78 -10.75 22.68
CA ASN A 128 9.27 -12.08 22.95
C ASN A 128 9.78 -13.14 21.98
N GLY A 129 10.65 -12.76 21.05
CA GLY A 129 11.18 -13.64 20.00
C GLY A 129 10.23 -13.86 18.81
N THR A 130 9.12 -13.10 18.71
CA THR A 130 8.17 -13.18 17.62
C THR A 130 8.68 -12.37 16.41
N MET A 131 8.68 -12.98 15.23
CA MET A 131 9.05 -12.28 13.99
C MET A 131 7.91 -11.36 13.56
N LEU A 132 8.18 -10.06 13.52
CA LEU A 132 7.24 -9.02 13.09
C LEU A 132 7.85 -8.22 11.93
N SER A 133 6.99 -7.76 11.01
CA SER A 133 7.40 -6.85 9.94
C SER A 133 7.27 -5.41 10.44
N TYR A 134 8.37 -4.69 10.46
CA TYR A 134 8.43 -3.31 10.90
C TYR A 134 8.69 -2.39 9.72
N ASP A 135 8.06 -1.21 9.71
CA ASP A 135 8.41 -0.15 8.76
C ASP A 135 9.82 0.36 9.08
N PHE A 136 10.65 0.50 8.05
CA PHE A 136 12.01 0.98 8.22
C PHE A 136 12.44 1.89 7.08
N ASN A 137 13.52 2.66 7.31
CA ASN A 137 14.14 3.46 6.28
C ASN A 137 15.46 2.82 5.84
N PRO A 138 15.54 2.27 4.62
CA PRO A 138 16.75 1.63 4.12
C PRO A 138 17.93 2.60 3.96
N SER A 139 17.70 3.92 3.94
CA SER A 139 18.77 4.93 3.89
C SER A 139 19.49 5.15 5.23
N ASN A 140 18.93 4.68 6.34
CA ASN A 140 19.54 4.84 7.65
C ASN A 140 20.63 3.80 7.91
N THR A 141 21.80 4.29 8.30
CA THR A 141 22.98 3.47 8.62
C THR A 141 23.00 2.93 10.05
N VAL A 142 22.13 3.43 10.94
CA VAL A 142 22.10 3.05 12.34
C VAL A 142 21.06 1.97 12.54
N ASP A 143 21.49 0.70 12.61
CA ASP A 143 20.75 -0.49 13.02
C ASP A 143 19.30 -0.60 12.53
N GLY A 144 19.02 -0.14 11.28
CA GLY A 144 17.68 -0.17 10.69
C GLY A 144 16.66 0.40 11.66
N GLN A 145 16.85 1.63 12.13
CA GLN A 145 15.91 2.28 13.04
C GLN A 145 14.50 2.22 12.45
N MET A 146 13.62 1.60 13.20
CA MET A 146 12.22 1.52 12.87
C MET A 146 11.63 2.93 12.78
N LEU A 147 10.86 3.22 11.74
CA LEU A 147 10.24 4.54 11.55
C LEU A 147 9.44 4.98 12.78
N ALA A 148 8.77 4.02 13.46
CA ALA A 148 8.04 4.29 14.69
C ALA A 148 8.93 4.74 15.87
N MET A 149 10.20 4.35 15.90
CA MET A 149 11.16 4.80 16.92
C MET A 149 11.80 6.13 16.53
N ALA A 150 12.08 6.35 15.25
CA ALA A 150 12.59 7.62 14.75
C ALA A 150 11.59 8.77 14.96
N SER A 151 10.30 8.50 14.81
CA SER A 151 9.22 9.48 15.05
C SER A 151 9.11 9.92 16.53
N ARG A 152 9.62 9.14 17.48
CA ARG A 152 9.64 9.53 18.92
C ARG A 152 10.80 10.42 19.27
N ASN A 153 11.85 10.40 18.48
CA ASN A 153 13.01 11.29 18.64
C ASN A 153 12.82 12.53 17.75
N ALA A 154 11.94 13.43 18.18
CA ALA A 154 11.65 14.69 17.49
C ALA A 154 12.93 15.51 17.28
N GLY A 155 13.48 15.50 16.08
CA GLY A 155 14.65 16.32 15.71
C GLY A 155 15.31 15.97 14.39
N ALA A 156 15.19 14.73 13.90
CA ALA A 156 15.78 14.35 12.61
C ALA A 156 14.66 14.10 11.60
N GLN A 157 14.33 15.08 10.81
CA GLN A 157 13.54 14.94 9.60
C GLN A 157 14.46 14.28 8.55
N SER A 158 14.61 12.95 8.64
CA SER A 158 15.30 12.18 7.59
C SER A 158 14.28 11.83 6.52
N ASP A 159 14.62 12.12 5.27
CA ASP A 159 13.82 11.66 4.13
C ASP A 159 13.69 10.13 4.18
N VAL A 160 12.46 9.66 4.11
CA VAL A 160 12.13 8.23 4.09
C VAL A 160 11.87 7.83 2.66
N ILE A 161 12.49 6.74 2.23
CA ILE A 161 12.15 6.15 0.94
C ILE A 161 10.73 5.60 1.01
N CYS A 162 9.85 6.22 0.24
CA CYS A 162 8.46 5.82 0.11
C CYS A 162 7.99 6.05 -1.33
N GLN A 163 6.94 5.38 -1.73
CA GLN A 163 6.33 5.54 -3.05
C GLN A 163 4.84 5.85 -2.91
N ASN A 164 4.43 6.95 -3.55
CA ASN A 164 3.03 7.40 -3.57
C ASN A 164 2.62 7.96 -4.95
N HIS A 165 3.51 7.92 -5.96
CA HIS A 165 3.26 8.53 -7.26
C HIS A 165 2.50 7.60 -8.22
N GLY A 166 1.41 6.98 -7.76
CA GLY A 166 0.47 6.26 -8.62
C GLY A 166 -0.53 7.21 -9.25
N ALA A 167 -0.91 6.93 -10.49
CA ALA A 167 -1.99 7.65 -11.16
C ALA A 167 -3.34 7.22 -10.59
N LEU A 168 -4.11 8.15 -10.01
CA LEU A 168 -5.46 7.89 -9.50
C LEU A 168 -6.47 7.90 -10.65
N ILE A 169 -7.40 6.97 -10.63
CA ILE A 169 -8.45 6.87 -11.64
C ILE A 169 -9.83 6.92 -10.95
N PRO A 170 -10.64 7.97 -11.13
CA PRO A 170 -10.22 9.28 -11.64
C PRO A 170 -9.31 10.06 -10.69
N PRO A 171 -8.66 11.19 -11.04
CA PRO A 171 -8.94 12.04 -12.21
C PRO A 171 -8.13 11.72 -13.46
N ASP A 172 -7.09 10.88 -13.35
CA ASP A 172 -6.29 10.57 -14.53
C ASP A 172 -7.12 9.84 -15.58
N THR A 173 -7.14 10.40 -16.77
CA THR A 173 -7.84 9.86 -17.92
C THR A 173 -7.03 8.78 -18.64
N VAL A 174 -6.36 7.92 -17.91
CA VAL A 174 -5.77 6.74 -18.52
C VAL A 174 -6.91 5.93 -19.07
N LYS A 175 -7.01 5.85 -20.41
CA LYS A 175 -7.95 4.99 -21.12
C LYS A 175 -7.56 3.54 -20.84
N THR A 176 -7.84 3.07 -19.66
CA THR A 176 -7.71 1.66 -19.29
C THR A 176 -9.11 1.11 -19.15
N GLU A 177 -9.41 0.08 -19.90
CA GLU A 177 -10.52 -0.79 -19.54
C GLU A 177 -10.14 -1.38 -18.19
N SER A 178 -10.90 -1.04 -17.17
CA SER A 178 -10.75 -1.57 -15.81
C SER A 178 -11.92 -2.52 -15.52
N PHE A 179 -11.68 -3.51 -14.67
CA PHE A 179 -12.73 -4.36 -14.15
C PHE A 179 -13.92 -3.58 -13.63
#